data_bec01608d70836cbdad24b265271f043
#
_entry.id   bec01608d70836cbdad24b265271f043
#
_cell.length_a   1.000
_cell.length_b   1.000
_cell.length_c   1.000
_cell.angle_alpha   90.00
_cell.angle_beta   90.00
_cell.angle_gamma   90.00
#
_symmetry.space_group_name_H-M   'P 1'
#
loop_
_entity.id
_entity.type
_entity.pdbx_description
1 polymer ?
#
loop_
_entity_poly.entity_id
_entity_poly.type
_entity_poly.pdbx_seq_one_letter_code
_entity_poly.pdbx_strand_id
1 'polypeptide(L)'
;MPPEPTRGRFHLYDISRTISPTLAVWPGDTSFSFDYTLRTEEGASVNLTTLTLSPHTGSHADAPYHITADGAHPAALPLERYIGPAHVVTIDRQHGGIVPDDFAGRDLTGLERLLIHTWVSDLPEDRWPDDFPYPTVD
;
A
#
# COMPACT_ATOMS: atom_id res chain seq x y z
N MET A 1 -32.92 21.40 21.84
CA MET A 1 -31.64 20.74 21.62
C MET A 1 -31.64 20.17 20.22
N PRO A 2 -30.69 20.51 19.36
CA PRO A 2 -30.57 19.84 18.07
C PRO A 2 -30.21 18.37 18.33
N PRO A 3 -30.70 17.42 17.49
CA PRO A 3 -30.32 16.01 17.63
C PRO A 3 -28.82 15.86 17.46
N GLU A 4 -28.19 15.05 18.34
CA GLU A 4 -26.79 14.69 18.17
C GLU A 4 -26.61 14.01 16.80
N PRO A 5 -25.52 14.34 16.09
CA PRO A 5 -25.22 13.66 14.84
C PRO A 5 -25.06 12.16 15.16
N THR A 6 -25.86 11.32 14.54
CA THR A 6 -25.66 9.87 14.54
C THR A 6 -24.25 9.60 14.01
N ARG A 7 -23.33 9.23 14.91
CA ARG A 7 -22.00 8.75 14.54
C ARG A 7 -22.20 7.49 13.71
N GLY A 8 -22.11 7.63 12.40
CA GLY A 8 -22.04 6.47 11.51
C GLY A 8 -20.91 5.56 12.00
N ARG A 9 -21.17 4.26 12.11
CA ARG A 9 -20.11 3.29 12.41
C ARG A 9 -19.18 3.28 11.22
N PHE A 10 -17.99 3.86 11.38
CA PHE A 10 -16.90 3.66 10.43
C PHE A 10 -16.33 2.27 10.66
N HIS A 11 -16.20 1.50 9.60
CA HIS A 11 -15.42 0.26 9.63
C HIS A 11 -14.04 0.57 9.09
N LEU A 12 -13.03 0.31 9.90
CA LEU A 12 -11.63 0.40 9.50
C LEU A 12 -11.17 -1.01 9.11
N TYR A 13 -10.64 -1.13 7.92
CA TYR A 13 -10.04 -2.36 7.43
C TYR A 13 -8.54 -2.14 7.27
N ASP A 14 -7.75 -2.96 7.94
CA ASP A 14 -6.31 -3.04 7.65
C ASP A 14 -6.13 -3.93 6.42
N ILE A 15 -5.69 -3.31 5.34
CA ILE A 15 -5.39 -3.98 4.07
C ILE A 15 -3.87 -4.04 3.81
N SER A 16 -3.06 -3.74 4.82
CA SER A 16 -1.61 -3.75 4.71
C SER A 16 -1.08 -5.18 4.65
N ARG A 17 -0.03 -5.40 3.87
CA ARG A 17 0.78 -6.61 3.95
C ARG A 17 1.60 -6.62 5.23
N THR A 18 1.72 -7.78 5.86
CA THR A 18 2.57 -7.92 7.05
C THR A 18 4.04 -7.77 6.67
N ILE A 19 4.73 -6.81 7.29
CA ILE A 19 6.17 -6.65 7.09
C ILE A 19 6.90 -7.73 7.89
N SER A 20 7.56 -8.63 7.18
CA SER A 20 8.31 -9.75 7.74
C SER A 20 9.57 -10.02 6.91
N PRO A 21 10.55 -10.75 7.45
CA PRO A 21 11.76 -11.11 6.68
C PRO A 21 11.50 -11.97 5.43
N THR A 22 10.31 -12.57 5.33
CA THR A 22 9.90 -13.38 4.19
C THR A 22 9.03 -12.62 3.20
N LEU A 23 8.67 -11.37 3.50
CA LEU A 23 7.89 -10.55 2.57
C LEU A 23 8.67 -10.34 1.26
N ALA A 24 8.06 -10.68 0.14
CA ALA A 24 8.65 -10.43 -1.17
C ALA A 24 8.77 -8.93 -1.44
N VAL A 25 9.90 -8.53 -1.99
CA VAL A 25 10.18 -7.16 -2.42
C VAL A 25 10.45 -7.12 -3.92
N TRP A 26 10.48 -5.93 -4.50
CA TRP A 26 10.89 -5.75 -5.89
C TRP A 26 12.27 -6.40 -6.13
N PRO A 27 12.46 -7.15 -7.24
CA PRO A 27 13.74 -7.79 -7.54
C PRO A 27 14.91 -6.80 -7.54
N GLY A 28 15.86 -7.02 -6.62
CA GLY A 28 17.02 -6.14 -6.43
C GLY A 28 16.86 -5.05 -5.38
N ASP A 29 15.67 -4.89 -4.79
CA ASP A 29 15.46 -3.95 -3.68
C ASP A 29 15.89 -4.55 -2.33
N THR A 30 15.98 -3.71 -1.30
CA THR A 30 16.36 -4.08 0.05
C THR A 30 15.25 -4.86 0.75
N SER A 31 15.51 -6.12 1.08
CA SER A 31 14.61 -6.93 1.88
C SER A 31 14.51 -6.41 3.32
N PHE A 32 13.34 -6.59 3.93
CA PHE A 32 13.17 -6.26 5.34
C PHE A 32 14.03 -7.18 6.22
N SER A 33 14.75 -6.56 7.14
CA SER A 33 15.45 -7.25 8.23
C SER A 33 15.43 -6.42 9.50
N PHE A 34 15.67 -7.08 10.63
CA PHE A 34 15.81 -6.41 11.92
C PHE A 34 16.88 -7.09 12.78
N ASP A 35 17.53 -6.28 13.62
CA ASP A 35 18.48 -6.73 14.62
C ASP A 35 18.07 -6.20 15.98
N TYR A 36 18.26 -7.03 17.01
CA TYR A 36 18.07 -6.57 18.37
C TYR A 36 19.30 -5.77 18.83
N THR A 37 19.07 -4.51 19.15
CA THR A 37 20.11 -3.64 19.74
C THR A 37 20.23 -3.86 21.23
N LEU A 38 19.11 -4.09 21.93
CA LEU A 38 19.02 -4.39 23.36
C LEU A 38 17.96 -5.46 23.59
N ARG A 39 18.20 -6.33 24.57
CA ARG A 39 17.25 -7.36 25.01
C ARG A 39 17.11 -7.40 26.52
N THR A 40 15.90 -7.47 27.00
CA THR A 40 15.63 -7.61 28.45
C THR A 40 16.10 -8.95 28.96
N GLU A 41 16.05 -9.99 28.16
CA GLU A 41 16.60 -11.34 28.50
C GLU A 41 18.13 -11.33 28.63
N GLU A 42 18.82 -10.33 28.13
CA GLU A 42 20.27 -10.08 28.24
C GLU A 42 20.59 -9.06 29.33
N GLY A 43 19.59 -8.65 30.14
CA GLY A 43 19.76 -7.73 31.26
C GLY A 43 19.54 -6.25 30.91
N ALA A 44 19.14 -5.91 29.69
CA ALA A 44 18.76 -4.55 29.36
C ALA A 44 17.39 -4.16 29.96
N SER A 45 17.16 -2.86 30.15
CA SER A 45 15.89 -2.35 30.70
C SER A 45 14.74 -2.37 29.69
N VAL A 46 15.04 -2.50 28.39
CA VAL A 46 14.06 -2.49 27.26
C VAL A 46 14.51 -3.45 26.18
N ASN A 47 13.57 -3.87 25.35
CA ASN A 47 13.86 -4.47 24.05
C ASN A 47 13.90 -3.37 23.00
N LEU A 48 15.00 -3.26 22.26
CA LEU A 48 15.19 -2.29 21.19
C LEU A 48 15.65 -3.00 19.93
N THR A 49 15.06 -2.65 18.80
CA THR A 49 15.42 -3.21 17.49
C THR A 49 15.84 -2.12 16.51
N THR A 50 16.75 -2.45 15.63
CA THR A 50 17.06 -1.69 14.43
C THR A 50 16.38 -2.34 13.25
N LEU A 51 15.73 -1.55 12.39
CA LEU A 51 15.05 -2.03 11.18
C LEU A 51 15.82 -1.58 9.94
N THR A 52 15.94 -2.48 8.98
CA THR A 52 16.43 -2.19 7.63
C THR A 52 15.35 -2.56 6.63
N LEU A 53 14.92 -1.61 5.82
CA LEU A 53 13.90 -1.82 4.79
C LEU A 53 13.99 -0.73 3.72
N SER A 54 13.47 -1.04 2.53
CA SER A 54 13.21 -0.04 1.49
C SER A 54 11.94 0.76 1.82
N PRO A 55 11.83 2.04 1.42
CA PRO A 55 10.57 2.77 1.42
C PRO A 55 9.44 2.06 0.66
N HIS A 56 9.78 1.17 -0.27
CA HIS A 56 8.85 0.39 -1.08
C HIS A 56 8.50 -0.99 -0.49
N THR A 57 8.88 -1.24 0.77
CA THR A 57 8.56 -2.52 1.44
C THR A 57 7.09 -2.59 1.81
N GLY A 58 6.40 -3.67 1.41
CA GLY A 58 5.00 -3.94 1.77
C GLY A 58 4.02 -2.94 1.15
N SER A 59 2.93 -2.65 1.87
CA SER A 59 1.93 -1.67 1.41
C SER A 59 2.43 -0.25 1.70
N HIS A 60 2.61 0.53 0.64
CA HIS A 60 3.15 1.89 0.71
C HIS A 60 2.49 2.80 -0.32
N ALA A 61 2.81 4.08 -0.27
CA ALA A 61 2.39 5.06 -1.25
C ALA A 61 3.62 5.76 -1.84
N ASP A 62 3.73 5.74 -3.16
CA ASP A 62 4.77 6.46 -3.85
C ASP A 62 4.49 7.97 -3.89
N ALA A 63 5.54 8.74 -3.69
CA ALA A 63 5.50 10.17 -3.91
C ALA A 63 6.02 10.52 -5.32
N PRO A 64 5.63 11.67 -5.90
CA PRO A 64 6.15 12.11 -7.19
C PRO A 64 7.68 12.12 -7.28
N TYR A 65 8.37 12.35 -6.17
CA TYR A 65 9.84 12.28 -6.11
C TYR A 65 10.40 10.91 -6.51
N HIS A 66 9.61 9.83 -6.39
CA HIS A 66 10.03 8.49 -6.81
C HIS A 66 10.36 8.42 -8.31
N ILE A 67 9.67 9.21 -9.14
CA ILE A 67 9.79 9.19 -10.61
C ILE A 67 10.27 10.51 -11.21
N THR A 68 10.29 11.61 -10.46
CA THR A 68 10.75 12.93 -10.94
C THR A 68 11.64 13.59 -9.89
N ALA A 69 12.81 14.09 -10.33
CA ALA A 69 13.83 14.65 -9.43
C ALA A 69 13.37 15.87 -8.62
N ASP A 70 12.42 16.63 -9.13
CA ASP A 70 11.80 17.82 -8.53
C ASP A 70 10.40 17.54 -7.97
N GLY A 71 10.00 16.27 -7.90
CA GLY A 71 8.71 15.86 -7.36
C GLY A 71 8.59 16.07 -5.85
N ALA A 72 7.36 16.20 -5.38
CA ALA A 72 7.08 16.32 -3.95
C ALA A 72 7.51 15.05 -3.20
N HIS A 73 8.14 15.24 -2.02
CA HIS A 73 8.47 14.16 -1.10
C HIS A 73 7.23 13.66 -0.33
N PRO A 74 7.24 12.44 0.22
CA PRO A 74 6.09 11.86 0.94
C PRO A 74 5.56 12.77 2.06
N ALA A 75 6.44 13.44 2.81
CA ALA A 75 6.07 14.33 3.89
C ALA A 75 5.28 15.59 3.46
N ALA A 76 5.30 15.92 2.16
CA ALA A 76 4.56 17.04 1.58
C ALA A 76 3.19 16.62 1.02
N LEU A 77 2.86 15.33 1.04
CA LEU A 77 1.59 14.84 0.52
C LEU A 77 0.48 14.95 1.55
N PRO A 78 -0.70 15.45 1.18
CA PRO A 78 -1.82 15.56 2.10
C PRO A 78 -2.37 14.16 2.45
N LEU A 79 -2.55 13.88 3.75
CA LEU A 79 -3.04 12.59 4.26
C LEU A 79 -4.46 12.25 3.78
N GLU A 80 -5.26 13.26 3.45
CA GLU A 80 -6.62 13.12 2.95
C GLU A 80 -6.70 12.27 1.68
N ARG A 81 -5.59 12.17 0.93
CA ARG A 81 -5.51 11.28 -0.24
C ARG A 81 -5.61 9.81 0.14
N TYR A 82 -5.16 9.44 1.34
CA TYR A 82 -5.02 8.06 1.79
C TYR A 82 -6.07 7.64 2.81
N ILE A 83 -6.87 8.59 3.33
CA ILE A 83 -7.85 8.33 4.37
C ILE A 83 -9.24 8.73 3.87
N GLY A 84 -10.18 7.80 3.92
CA GLY A 84 -11.59 8.05 3.57
C GLY A 84 -12.22 6.90 2.80
N PRO A 85 -13.46 7.08 2.34
CA PRO A 85 -14.15 6.08 1.52
C PRO A 85 -13.35 5.75 0.27
N ALA A 86 -13.31 4.46 -0.09
CA ALA A 86 -12.67 3.97 -1.30
C ALA A 86 -13.58 2.96 -1.99
N HIS A 87 -13.50 2.90 -3.32
CA HIS A 87 -14.14 1.86 -4.10
C HIS A 87 -13.10 0.83 -4.53
N VAL A 88 -13.45 -0.45 -4.37
CA VAL A 88 -12.63 -1.56 -4.88
C VAL A 88 -13.23 -2.01 -6.20
N VAL A 89 -12.40 -2.04 -7.25
CA VAL A 89 -12.78 -2.54 -8.57
C VAL A 89 -11.90 -3.71 -8.93
N THR A 90 -12.49 -4.87 -9.19
CA THR A 90 -11.77 -6.04 -9.69
C THR A 90 -11.59 -5.93 -11.20
N ILE A 91 -10.35 -6.03 -11.66
CA ILE A 91 -9.97 -6.05 -13.07
C ILE A 91 -9.40 -7.44 -13.40
N ASP A 92 -10.06 -8.14 -14.30
CA ASP A 92 -9.65 -9.47 -14.78
C ASP A 92 -8.66 -9.32 -15.96
N ARG A 93 -7.52 -8.70 -15.69
CA ARG A 93 -6.40 -8.58 -16.63
C ARG A 93 -5.23 -9.38 -16.10
N GLN A 94 -4.67 -10.23 -16.95
CA GLN A 94 -3.60 -11.12 -16.52
C GLN A 94 -2.22 -10.44 -16.65
N HIS A 95 -2.02 -9.59 -17.66
CA HIS A 95 -0.73 -8.98 -18.00
C HIS A 95 -0.91 -7.59 -18.59
N GLY A 96 0.15 -6.78 -18.54
CA GLY A 96 0.25 -5.50 -19.23
C GLY A 96 -0.60 -4.38 -18.65
N GLY A 97 -0.81 -3.33 -19.44
CA GLY A 97 -1.43 -2.09 -18.98
C GLY A 97 -2.94 -2.22 -18.74
N ILE A 98 -3.40 -1.76 -17.58
CA ILE A 98 -4.82 -1.52 -17.28
C ILE A 98 -5.20 -0.21 -17.97
N VAL A 99 -6.20 -0.26 -18.83
CA VAL A 99 -6.66 0.85 -19.68
C VAL A 99 -8.07 1.27 -19.29
N PRO A 100 -8.54 2.47 -19.71
CA PRO A 100 -9.90 2.96 -19.43
C PRO A 100 -11.01 1.96 -19.79
N ASP A 101 -10.85 1.19 -20.86
CA ASP A 101 -11.83 0.19 -21.29
C ASP A 101 -12.04 -0.95 -20.28
N ASP A 102 -11.06 -1.24 -19.43
CA ASP A 102 -11.19 -2.24 -18.35
C ASP A 102 -12.21 -1.80 -17.28
N PHE A 103 -12.58 -0.53 -17.27
CA PHE A 103 -13.59 0.03 -16.38
C PHE A 103 -14.96 0.21 -17.06
N ALA A 104 -15.11 -0.24 -18.30
CA ALA A 104 -16.35 -0.08 -19.05
C ALA A 104 -17.56 -0.63 -18.27
N GLY A 105 -18.66 0.13 -18.27
CA GLY A 105 -19.89 -0.22 -17.58
C GLY A 105 -19.87 0.00 -16.05
N ARG A 106 -18.81 0.56 -15.49
CA ARG A 106 -18.72 0.91 -14.07
C ARG A 106 -18.99 2.41 -13.89
N ASP A 107 -19.77 2.74 -12.86
CA ASP A 107 -19.95 4.14 -12.46
C ASP A 107 -18.82 4.55 -11.53
N LEU A 108 -17.92 5.37 -12.05
CA LEU A 108 -16.78 5.93 -11.30
C LEU A 108 -17.02 7.42 -10.95
N THR A 109 -18.24 7.92 -11.13
CA THR A 109 -18.58 9.32 -10.89
C THR A 109 -18.41 9.67 -9.40
N GLY A 110 -17.66 10.73 -9.12
CA GLY A 110 -17.47 11.22 -7.76
C GLY A 110 -16.57 10.36 -6.88
N LEU A 111 -15.86 9.37 -7.45
CA LEU A 111 -14.88 8.61 -6.70
C LEU A 111 -13.69 9.49 -6.31
N GLU A 112 -13.35 9.47 -5.03
CA GLU A 112 -12.13 10.12 -4.52
C GLU A 112 -10.96 9.15 -4.45
N ARG A 113 -11.23 7.86 -4.21
CA ARG A 113 -10.22 6.82 -4.02
C ARG A 113 -10.67 5.54 -4.71
N LEU A 114 -9.82 5.03 -5.56
CA LEU A 114 -10.02 3.78 -6.29
C LEU A 114 -8.93 2.79 -5.88
N LEU A 115 -9.35 1.61 -5.46
CA LEU A 115 -8.47 0.45 -5.24
C LEU A 115 -8.74 -0.55 -6.36
N ILE A 116 -7.69 -0.94 -7.05
CA ILE A 116 -7.76 -1.92 -8.13
C ILE A 116 -7.34 -3.27 -7.57
N HIS A 117 -8.27 -4.22 -7.58
CA HIS A 117 -8.02 -5.62 -7.22
C HIS A 117 -7.70 -6.39 -8.50
N THR A 118 -6.59 -7.09 -8.52
CA THR A 118 -6.18 -7.99 -9.61
C THR A 118 -5.77 -9.34 -9.02
N TRP A 119 -5.44 -10.31 -9.86
CA TRP A 119 -4.93 -11.61 -9.40
C TRP A 119 -3.67 -11.50 -8.53
N VAL A 120 -2.88 -10.43 -8.69
CA VAL A 120 -1.69 -10.17 -7.84
C VAL A 120 -2.08 -9.91 -6.38
N SER A 121 -3.28 -9.38 -6.15
CA SER A 121 -3.79 -9.10 -4.80
C SER A 121 -3.98 -10.38 -3.97
N ASP A 122 -4.17 -11.54 -4.64
CA ASP A 122 -4.39 -12.83 -4.02
C ASP A 122 -3.10 -13.67 -3.87
N LEU A 123 -1.95 -13.14 -4.29
CA LEU A 123 -0.68 -13.83 -4.14
C LEU A 123 -0.25 -13.93 -2.67
N PRO A 124 0.43 -15.03 -2.30
CA PRO A 124 1.12 -15.13 -1.02
C PRO A 124 2.13 -14.00 -0.82
N GLU A 125 2.32 -13.58 0.42
CA GLU A 125 3.18 -12.43 0.76
C GLU A 125 4.66 -12.65 0.44
N ASP A 126 5.11 -13.90 0.35
CA ASP A 126 6.47 -14.31 0.03
C ASP A 126 6.75 -14.46 -1.47
N ARG A 127 5.78 -14.09 -2.32
CA ARG A 127 5.89 -14.24 -3.77
C ARG A 127 5.81 -12.90 -4.49
N TRP A 128 6.83 -12.58 -5.28
CA TRP A 128 6.81 -11.52 -6.27
C TRP A 128 6.48 -12.11 -7.65
N PRO A 129 5.53 -11.56 -8.43
CA PRO A 129 5.23 -12.06 -9.76
C PRO A 129 6.26 -11.61 -10.79
N ASP A 130 6.53 -12.46 -11.80
CA ASP A 130 7.44 -12.13 -12.90
C ASP A 130 6.83 -11.08 -13.85
N ASP A 131 5.51 -11.02 -13.93
CA ASP A 131 4.73 -10.05 -14.71
C ASP A 131 3.42 -9.76 -13.97
N PHE A 132 2.86 -8.57 -14.15
CA PHE A 132 1.65 -8.14 -13.47
C PHE A 132 0.92 -7.03 -14.24
N PRO A 133 -0.39 -6.88 -14.07
CA PRO A 133 -1.12 -5.74 -14.62
C PRO A 133 -0.77 -4.44 -13.86
N TYR A 134 -0.64 -3.35 -14.58
CA TYR A 134 -0.30 -2.02 -14.05
C TYR A 134 -1.13 -0.92 -14.73
N PRO A 135 -1.50 0.18 -14.04
CA PRO A 135 -2.20 1.29 -14.65
C PRO A 135 -1.35 1.96 -15.74
N THR A 136 -1.96 2.27 -16.90
CA THR A 136 -1.33 3.10 -17.93
C THR A 136 -1.57 4.58 -17.68
N VAL A 137 -0.81 5.43 -18.35
CA VAL A 137 -0.95 6.91 -18.30
C VAL A 137 -1.81 7.47 -19.44
N ASP A 138 -2.36 6.59 -20.30
CA ASP A 138 -3.17 6.97 -21.47
C ASP A 138 -4.66 7.06 -21.13
#